data_574511046b806395afdc405cd5c365f7
#
_entry.id   574511046b806395afdc405cd5c365f7
#
_cell.length_a   1.000
_cell.length_b   1.000
_cell.length_c   1.000
_cell.angle_alpha   90.00
_cell.angle_beta   90.00
_cell.angle_gamma   90.00
#
_symmetry.space_group_name_H-M   'P 1'
#
loop_
_entity.id
_entity.type
_entity.pdbx_description
1 polymer ?
#
loop_
_entity_poly.entity_id
_entity_poly.type
_entity_poly.pdbx_seq_one_letter_code
_entity_poly.pdbx_strand_id
1 'polypeptide(L)' 'VTVENTIGLVLAVLLTVLLVVALLFPERF' A
#
# COMPACT_ATOMS: atom_id res chain seq x y z
N VAL A 1 1.74 -17.22 11.40
CA VAL A 1 1.11 -16.43 10.32
C VAL A 1 -0.35 -16.83 10.20
N THR A 2 -1.24 -15.89 10.42
CA THR A 2 -2.67 -16.15 10.35
C THR A 2 -3.27 -15.39 9.18
N VAL A 3 -4.50 -15.77 8.82
CA VAL A 3 -5.20 -15.09 7.73
C VAL A 3 -5.33 -13.60 8.04
N GLU A 4 -5.65 -13.30 9.29
CA GLU A 4 -5.78 -11.91 9.69
C GLU A 4 -4.49 -11.14 9.48
N ASN A 5 -3.37 -11.73 9.83
CA ASN A 5 -2.06 -11.11 9.66
C ASN A 5 -1.73 -10.94 8.18
N THR A 6 -2.11 -11.91 7.38
CA THR A 6 -1.87 -11.87 5.94
C THR A 6 -2.65 -10.72 5.31
N ILE A 7 -3.89 -10.53 5.72
CA ILE A 7 -4.72 -9.45 5.20
C ILE A 7 -4.09 -8.11 5.55
N GLY A 8 -3.63 -7.96 6.78
CA GLY A 8 -2.96 -6.74 7.18
C GLY A 8 -1.71 -6.45 6.37
N LEU A 9 -0.97 -7.50 6.07
CA LEU A 9 0.26 -7.36 5.29
C LEU A 9 -0.07 -6.88 3.87
N VAL A 10 -1.07 -7.48 3.25
CA VAL A 10 -1.47 -7.10 1.90
C VAL A 10 -1.90 -5.64 1.87
N LEU A 11 -2.71 -5.24 2.84
CA LEU A 11 -3.16 -3.86 2.90
C LEU A 11 -1.99 -2.90 3.09
N ALA A 12 -1.04 -3.26 3.93
CA ALA A 12 0.14 -2.43 4.17
C ALA A 12 0.94 -2.25 2.89
N VAL A 13 1.12 -3.32 2.14
CA VAL A 13 1.87 -3.26 0.89
C VAL A 13 1.15 -2.35 -0.11
N LEU A 14 -0.17 -2.50 -0.22
CA LEU A 14 -0.95 -1.68 -1.13
C LEU A 14 -0.83 -0.20 -0.76
N LEU A 15 -0.94 0.12 0.50
CA LEU A 15 -0.82 1.51 0.94
C LEU A 15 0.57 2.05 0.65
N THR A 16 1.59 1.25 0.87
CA THR A 16 2.97 1.67 0.61
C THR A 16 3.15 1.97 -0.87
N VAL A 17 2.62 1.12 -1.74
CA VAL A 17 2.73 1.33 -3.17
C VAL A 17 2.01 2.62 -3.56
N LEU A 18 0.83 2.85 -3.00
CA LEU A 18 0.09 4.06 -3.29
C LEU A 18 0.86 5.30 -2.86
N LEU A 19 1.52 5.24 -1.72
CA LEU A 19 2.31 6.36 -1.24
C LEU A 19 3.48 6.64 -2.18
N VAL A 20 4.15 5.58 -2.62
CA VAL A 20 5.29 5.74 -3.53
C VAL A 20 4.84 6.35 -4.84
N VAL A 21 3.73 5.85 -5.39
CA VAL A 21 3.20 6.38 -6.64
C VAL A 21 2.80 7.85 -6.48
N ALA A 22 2.20 8.19 -5.34
CA ALA A 22 1.80 9.57 -5.09
C ALA A 22 3.01 10.50 -5.04
N LEU A 23 4.13 10.02 -4.55
CA LEU A 23 5.34 10.83 -4.49
C LEU A 23 5.98 10.98 -5.87
N LEU A 24 5.92 9.93 -6.67
CA LEU A 24 6.51 9.95 -8.01
C LEU A 24 5.63 10.73 -8.99
N PHE A 25 4.32 10.62 -8.85
CA PHE A 25 3.38 11.29 -9.74
C PHE A 25 2.40 12.12 -8.94
N PRO A 26 2.84 13.24 -8.39
CA PRO A 26 1.97 14.09 -7.58
C PRO A 26 0.82 14.69 -8.38
N GLU A 27 0.89 14.65 -9.67
CA GLU A 27 -0.16 15.22 -10.53
C GLU A 27 -1.37 14.32 -10.67
N ARG A 28 -1.29 13.11 -10.14
CA ARG A 28 -2.41 12.19 -10.26
C ARG A 28 -3.69 12.78 -9.71
N PHE A 29 -3.56 13.67 -8.79
CA PHE A 29 -4.72 14.24 -8.12
C PHE A 29 -4.84 15.71 -8.45
#